data_a31d7175561cc5c3dae51cb30761c16d
#
_entry.id   a31d7175561cc5c3dae51cb30761c16d
#
_cell.length_a   1.000
_cell.length_b   1.000
_cell.length_c   1.000
_cell.angle_alpha   90.00
_cell.angle_beta   90.00
_cell.angle_gamma   90.00
#
_symmetry.space_group_name_H-M   'P 1'
#
loop_
_entity.id
_entity.type
_entity.pdbx_description
1 polymer ?
#
loop_
_entity_poly.entity_id
_entity_poly.type
_entity_poly.pdbx_seq_one_letter_code
_entity_poly.pdbx_strand_id
1 'polypeptide(L)'
;MKDLRFVLQRLVDAPALTQLPRYADYSLEVGEEILSAAGRFAADVLDPLNAPGDREGARIGASGVTLPSAFHAAYEQFIAGGWPQLAADADIGGQGAPLVIATAV
;
A
#
# COMPACT_ATOMS: atom_id res chain seq x y z
N MET A 1 12.83 4.26 1.21
CA MET A 1 12.53 3.49 2.44
C MET A 1 13.25 3.99 3.69
N LYS A 2 14.55 4.36 3.69
CA LYS A 2 15.24 4.85 4.91
C LYS A 2 14.60 6.11 5.48
N ASP A 3 14.30 7.08 4.63
CA ASP A 3 13.70 8.36 5.04
C ASP A 3 12.29 8.17 5.60
N LEU A 4 11.48 7.31 4.97
CA LEU A 4 10.15 6.97 5.43
C LEU A 4 10.18 6.33 6.83
N ARG A 5 11.08 5.38 7.07
CA ARG A 5 11.28 4.78 8.39
C ARG A 5 11.71 5.82 9.44
N PHE A 6 12.62 6.71 9.08
CA PHE A 6 13.02 7.80 9.96
C PHE A 6 11.82 8.70 10.34
N VAL A 7 11.01 9.10 9.36
CA VAL A 7 9.80 9.89 9.61
C VAL A 7 8.85 9.17 10.56
N LEU A 8 8.52 7.91 10.27
CA LEU A 8 7.58 7.13 11.08
C LEU A 8 8.08 6.93 12.51
N GLN A 9 9.36 6.62 12.70
CA GLN A 9 9.92 6.29 14.01
C GLN A 9 10.32 7.50 14.83
N ARG A 10 10.69 8.63 14.20
CA ARG A 10 11.31 9.78 14.88
C ARG A 10 10.48 11.06 14.83
N LEU A 11 9.69 11.28 13.78
CA LEU A 11 8.90 12.49 13.64
C LEU A 11 7.43 12.26 13.98
N VAL A 12 6.86 11.14 13.57
CA VAL A 12 5.45 10.82 13.80
C VAL A 12 5.24 9.98 15.06
N ASP A 13 6.31 9.44 15.64
CA ASP A 13 6.28 8.55 16.81
C ASP A 13 5.26 7.39 16.65
N ALA A 14 5.33 6.72 15.50
CA ALA A 14 4.47 5.56 15.24
C ALA A 14 4.55 4.47 16.35
N PRO A 15 5.69 4.27 17.06
CA PRO A 15 5.76 3.40 18.22
C PRO A 15 4.73 3.72 19.31
N ALA A 16 4.41 5.00 19.55
CA ALA A 16 3.43 5.38 20.57
C ALA A 16 2.02 4.87 20.26
N LEU A 17 1.69 4.59 18.99
CA LEU A 17 0.39 4.06 18.59
C LEU A 17 0.11 2.67 19.18
N THR A 18 1.14 1.85 19.42
CA THR A 18 0.98 0.52 20.01
C THR A 18 0.49 0.56 21.47
N GLN A 19 0.55 1.74 22.12
CA GLN A 19 0.02 1.94 23.47
C GLN A 19 -1.50 2.20 23.46
N LEU A 20 -2.09 2.45 22.31
CA LEU A 20 -3.53 2.64 22.19
C LEU A 20 -4.24 1.28 22.15
N PRO A 21 -5.35 1.09 22.91
CA PRO A 21 -6.07 -0.18 22.94
C PRO A 21 -6.46 -0.71 21.55
N ARG A 22 -6.80 0.19 20.63
CA ARG A 22 -7.15 -0.15 19.23
C ARG A 22 -6.01 -0.85 18.49
N TYR A 23 -4.76 -0.57 18.84
CA TYR A 23 -3.57 -1.08 18.16
C TYR A 23 -2.68 -1.93 19.07
N ALA A 24 -3.23 -2.41 20.20
CA ALA A 24 -2.47 -3.21 21.17
C ALA A 24 -1.89 -4.51 20.56
N ASP A 25 -2.60 -5.08 19.60
CA ASP A 25 -2.17 -6.30 18.87
C ASP A 25 -1.27 -6.00 17.65
N TYR A 26 -1.01 -4.71 17.37
CA TYR A 26 -0.20 -4.28 16.24
C TYR A 26 1.24 -4.02 16.67
N SER A 27 2.18 -4.86 16.25
CA SER A 27 3.58 -4.67 16.58
C SER A 27 4.33 -3.78 15.57
N LEU A 28 5.44 -3.20 16.01
CA LEU A 28 6.32 -2.43 15.13
C LEU A 28 6.95 -3.31 14.04
N GLU A 29 7.24 -4.58 14.36
CA GLU A 29 7.77 -5.56 13.42
C GLU A 29 6.78 -5.80 12.28
N VAL A 30 5.49 -5.95 12.58
CA VAL A 30 4.42 -6.08 11.58
C VAL A 30 4.38 -4.83 10.69
N GLY A 31 4.49 -3.63 11.26
CA GLY A 31 4.58 -2.39 10.48
C GLY A 31 5.77 -2.37 9.51
N GLU A 32 6.94 -2.79 9.96
CA GLU A 32 8.15 -2.87 9.13
C GLU A 32 8.03 -3.94 8.02
N GLU A 33 7.38 -5.06 8.31
CA GLU A 33 7.11 -6.10 7.30
C GLU A 33 6.17 -5.60 6.21
N ILE A 34 5.09 -4.90 6.59
CA ILE A 34 4.15 -4.26 5.66
C ILE A 34 4.88 -3.27 4.75
N LEU A 35 5.66 -2.35 5.33
CA LEU A 35 6.42 -1.37 4.55
C LEU A 35 7.45 -2.02 3.62
N SER A 36 8.08 -3.10 4.07
CA SER A 36 9.03 -3.85 3.25
C SER A 36 8.34 -4.58 2.10
N ALA A 37 7.16 -5.16 2.34
CA ALA A 37 6.34 -5.80 1.31
C ALA A 37 5.82 -4.78 0.29
N ALA A 38 5.33 -3.62 0.75
CA ALA A 38 4.90 -2.52 -0.12
C ALA A 38 6.05 -2.02 -1.01
N GLY A 39 7.24 -1.86 -0.44
CA GLY A 39 8.42 -1.46 -1.19
C GLY A 39 8.81 -2.46 -2.28
N ARG A 40 8.71 -3.76 -2.02
CA ARG A 40 8.90 -4.80 -3.05
C ARG A 40 7.82 -4.74 -4.11
N PHE A 41 6.55 -4.66 -3.73
CA PHE A 41 5.44 -4.54 -4.67
C PHE A 41 5.60 -3.32 -5.58
N ALA A 42 5.99 -2.17 -5.03
CA ALA A 42 6.26 -0.97 -5.80
C ALA A 42 7.41 -1.17 -6.81
N ALA A 43 8.53 -1.77 -6.38
CA ALA A 43 9.70 -1.96 -7.23
C ALA A 43 9.52 -3.06 -8.28
N ASP A 44 8.86 -4.17 -7.92
CA ASP A 44 8.80 -5.36 -8.76
C ASP A 44 7.57 -5.36 -9.68
N VAL A 45 6.47 -4.70 -9.27
CA VAL A 45 5.19 -4.72 -9.99
C VAL A 45 4.84 -3.36 -10.57
N LEU A 46 4.92 -2.26 -9.78
CA LEU A 46 4.45 -0.94 -10.24
C LEU A 46 5.50 -0.20 -11.06
N ASP A 47 6.75 -0.15 -10.62
CA ASP A 47 7.81 0.59 -11.30
C ASP A 47 8.03 0.15 -12.76
N PRO A 48 8.04 -1.16 -13.09
CA PRO A 48 8.14 -1.63 -14.48
C PRO A 48 6.99 -1.17 -15.39
N LEU A 49 5.85 -0.78 -14.83
CA LEU A 49 4.68 -0.32 -15.59
C LEU A 49 4.73 1.16 -15.95
N ASN A 50 5.58 1.95 -15.29
CA ASN A 50 5.64 3.40 -15.47
C ASN A 50 5.88 3.80 -16.96
N ALA A 51 7.01 3.39 -17.52
CA ALA A 51 7.36 3.79 -18.88
C ALA A 51 6.47 3.14 -19.96
N PRO A 52 6.09 1.85 -19.89
CA PRO A 52 5.10 1.27 -20.81
C PRO A 52 3.73 1.93 -20.69
N GLY A 53 3.26 2.20 -19.48
CA GLY A 53 1.97 2.83 -19.21
C GLY A 53 1.88 4.25 -19.76
N ASP A 54 2.94 5.04 -19.59
CA ASP A 54 3.03 6.38 -20.14
C ASP A 54 3.00 6.37 -21.70
N ARG A 55 3.71 5.43 -22.33
CA ARG A 55 3.71 5.29 -23.79
C ARG A 55 2.37 4.82 -24.37
N GLU A 56 1.71 3.87 -23.72
CA GLU A 56 0.42 3.33 -24.15
C GLU A 56 -0.71 4.33 -23.90
N GLY A 57 -0.71 4.94 -22.72
CA GLY A 57 -1.69 5.91 -22.26
C GLY A 57 -3.10 5.34 -22.09
N ALA A 58 -3.97 6.10 -21.44
CA ALA A 58 -5.40 5.81 -21.40
C ALA A 58 -6.08 6.31 -22.68
N ARG A 59 -7.08 5.56 -23.17
CA ARG A 59 -7.81 5.86 -24.42
C ARG A 59 -9.29 5.88 -24.18
N ILE A 60 -9.99 6.82 -24.82
CA ILE A 60 -11.46 6.87 -24.83
C ILE A 60 -11.94 6.22 -26.12
N GLY A 61 -12.82 5.22 -26.01
CA GLY A 61 -13.49 4.54 -27.10
C GLY A 61 -14.99 4.49 -26.92
N ALA A 62 -15.69 3.85 -27.84
CA ALA A 62 -17.16 3.71 -27.80
C ALA A 62 -17.65 2.94 -26.55
N SER A 63 -16.83 2.07 -25.97
CA SER A 63 -17.11 1.28 -24.75
C SER A 63 -16.64 1.95 -23.46
N GLY A 64 -16.13 3.18 -23.51
CA GLY A 64 -15.59 3.91 -22.35
C GLY A 64 -14.07 4.04 -22.37
N VAL A 65 -13.48 4.23 -21.18
CA VAL A 65 -12.02 4.40 -21.02
C VAL A 65 -11.33 3.05 -20.94
N THR A 66 -10.28 2.88 -21.72
CA THR A 66 -9.37 1.73 -21.68
C THR A 66 -8.02 2.18 -21.10
N LEU A 67 -7.54 1.47 -20.09
CA LEU A 67 -6.23 1.68 -19.48
C LEU A 67 -5.15 0.82 -20.17
N PRO A 68 -3.86 1.13 -19.94
CA PRO A 68 -2.76 0.27 -20.38
C PRO A 68 -2.98 -1.19 -19.97
N SER A 69 -2.76 -2.12 -20.89
CA SER A 69 -3.13 -3.54 -20.71
C SER A 69 -2.50 -4.20 -19.48
N ALA A 70 -1.27 -3.83 -19.15
CA ALA A 70 -0.53 -4.39 -18.02
C ALA A 70 -1.04 -3.89 -16.65
N PHE A 71 -1.83 -2.80 -16.59
CA PHE A 71 -2.35 -2.25 -15.33
C PHE A 71 -3.38 -3.16 -14.68
N HIS A 72 -4.12 -3.94 -15.47
CA HIS A 72 -5.11 -4.85 -14.93
C HIS A 72 -4.49 -5.94 -14.06
N ALA A 73 -3.42 -6.58 -14.52
CA ALA A 73 -2.73 -7.61 -13.76
C ALA A 73 -2.08 -7.04 -12.46
N ALA A 74 -1.55 -5.83 -12.52
CA ALA A 74 -1.00 -5.16 -11.33
C ALA A 74 -2.10 -4.83 -10.31
N TYR A 75 -3.26 -4.38 -10.78
CA TYR A 75 -4.41 -4.11 -9.93
C TYR A 75 -4.96 -5.39 -9.26
N GLU A 76 -5.03 -6.49 -10.00
CA GLU A 76 -5.40 -7.79 -9.42
C GLU A 76 -4.44 -8.23 -8.32
N GLN A 77 -3.13 -8.06 -8.53
CA GLN A 77 -2.13 -8.34 -7.50
C GLN A 77 -2.26 -7.40 -6.29
N PHE A 78 -2.58 -6.11 -6.50
CA PHE A 78 -2.84 -5.15 -5.44
C PHE A 78 -4.04 -5.58 -4.57
N ILE A 79 -5.14 -5.99 -5.19
CA ILE A 79 -6.32 -6.51 -4.48
C ILE A 79 -5.99 -7.82 -3.75
N ALA A 80 -5.35 -8.78 -4.43
CA ALA A 80 -4.98 -10.08 -3.86
C ALA A 80 -4.01 -9.95 -2.67
N GLY A 81 -3.15 -8.91 -2.67
CA GLY A 81 -2.26 -8.57 -1.56
C GLY A 81 -2.96 -7.96 -0.34
N GLY A 82 -4.27 -7.64 -0.44
CA GLY A 82 -5.04 -7.06 0.67
C GLY A 82 -4.74 -5.58 0.93
N TRP A 83 -4.04 -4.91 0.03
CA TRP A 83 -3.64 -3.51 0.23
C TRP A 83 -4.80 -2.55 0.45
N PRO A 84 -5.96 -2.66 -0.26
CA PRO A 84 -7.10 -1.77 -0.05
C PRO A 84 -7.72 -1.86 1.34
N GLN A 85 -7.60 -3.02 2.01
CA GLN A 85 -8.20 -3.27 3.33
C GLN A 85 -7.23 -3.04 4.49
N LEU A 86 -6.02 -2.55 4.23
CA LEU A 86 -4.95 -2.47 5.22
C LEU A 86 -5.37 -1.70 6.49
N ALA A 87 -6.00 -0.54 6.37
CA ALA A 87 -6.45 0.28 7.49
C ALA A 87 -7.92 0.09 7.88
N ALA A 88 -8.68 -0.70 7.14
CA ALA A 88 -10.08 -0.96 7.47
C ALA A 88 -10.18 -1.81 8.75
N ASP A 89 -11.29 -1.64 9.48
CA ASP A 89 -11.51 -2.37 10.74
C ASP A 89 -11.67 -3.88 10.49
N ALA A 90 -11.19 -4.68 11.45
CA ALA A 90 -11.26 -6.14 11.37
C ALA A 90 -12.69 -6.67 11.25
N ASP A 91 -13.65 -6.01 11.91
CA ASP A 91 -15.08 -6.37 11.89
C ASP A 91 -15.70 -6.33 10.49
N ILE A 92 -15.12 -5.56 9.57
CA ILE A 92 -15.56 -5.46 8.17
C ILE A 92 -14.58 -6.11 7.20
N GLY A 93 -13.70 -6.98 7.70
CA GLY A 93 -12.73 -7.72 6.90
C GLY A 93 -11.44 -7.00 6.60
N GLY A 94 -11.14 -5.92 7.33
CA GLY A 94 -9.87 -5.19 7.23
C GLY A 94 -8.75 -5.79 8.07
N GLN A 95 -7.55 -5.23 7.94
CA GLN A 95 -6.37 -5.66 8.69
C GLN A 95 -6.09 -4.81 9.95
N GLY A 96 -6.85 -3.72 10.16
CA GLY A 96 -6.76 -2.88 11.35
C GLY A 96 -5.43 -2.13 11.51
N ALA A 97 -4.64 -2.00 10.45
CA ALA A 97 -3.36 -1.30 10.55
C ALA A 97 -3.54 0.18 10.87
N PRO A 98 -2.63 0.79 11.64
CA PRO A 98 -2.65 2.23 11.89
C PRO A 98 -2.64 3.01 10.57
N LEU A 99 -3.46 4.06 10.48
CA LEU A 99 -3.58 4.88 9.27
C LEU A 99 -2.23 5.45 8.80
N VAL A 100 -1.33 5.75 9.74
CA VAL A 100 0.02 6.23 9.42
C VAL A 100 0.83 5.21 8.61
N ILE A 101 0.64 3.92 8.85
CA ILE A 101 1.27 2.84 8.09
C ILE A 101 0.59 2.70 6.72
N ALA A 102 -0.73 2.71 6.67
CA ALA A 102 -1.47 2.65 5.40
C ALA A 102 -1.21 3.86 4.50
N THR A 103 -0.92 5.04 5.09
CA THR A 103 -0.53 6.24 4.33
C THR A 103 0.90 6.14 3.78
N ALA A 104 1.75 5.35 4.43
CA ALA A 104 3.15 5.15 4.02
C ALA A 104 3.31 4.07 2.94
N VAL A 105 2.28 3.26 2.70
CA VAL A 105 2.18 2.23 1.66
C VAL A 105 1.66 2.83 0.37
#